data_413e39ce1de6f059cd8288b60edfb4c0
#
_entry.id   413e39ce1de6f059cd8288b60edfb4c0
#
_cell.length_a   1.000
_cell.length_b   1.000
_cell.length_c   1.000
_cell.angle_alpha   90.00
_cell.angle_beta   90.00
_cell.angle_gamma   90.00
#
_symmetry.space_group_name_H-M   'P 1'
#
loop_
_entity.id
_entity.type
_entity.pdbx_description
1 polymer ?
#
loop_
_entity_poly.entity_id
_entity_poly.type
_entity_poly.pdbx_seq_one_letter_code
_entity_poly.pdbx_strand_id
1 'polypeptide(L)'
;MTTDQAMTTGPKTACALLTSSGTLHDFLTGLAGSIAHELGGGVACSVTVRRGPRVPVTSGSSDAVAAALEETQYITQEGPTLQAVQTGEPVRVEYLPADLRWPELALRGTADGVATVFAVPVDGDLAPLGAVTVYAPRAEALDAAARARTAELAGQHAVALPIALRMFEYAAHAEHLRVALTSRYVIDQALGVLMSRHSCNARTAFEVLRRRSQRDNVKLRKIAADIIVSTTGEAPLPPGPIPH
;
A
#
# COMPACT_ATOMS: atom_id res chain seq x y z
N MET A 1 -31.34 9.28 24.10
CA MET A 1 -29.95 9.73 24.35
C MET A 1 -28.96 8.65 23.90
N THR A 2 -28.91 8.30 22.60
CA THR A 2 -27.99 7.21 22.15
C THR A 2 -27.43 7.46 20.75
N THR A 3 -27.59 8.65 20.17
CA THR A 3 -27.18 8.94 18.78
C THR A 3 -25.79 9.59 18.68
N ASP A 4 -25.18 9.99 19.81
CA ASP A 4 -23.95 10.79 19.83
C ASP A 4 -22.65 9.95 19.97
N GLN A 5 -22.76 8.67 20.33
CA GLN A 5 -21.58 7.79 20.48
C GLN A 5 -21.10 7.12 19.18
N ALA A 6 -21.97 6.94 18.19
CA ALA A 6 -21.63 6.26 16.93
C ALA A 6 -20.83 7.15 15.95
N MET A 7 -21.00 8.47 16.02
CA MET A 7 -20.34 9.41 15.10
C MET A 7 -18.86 9.69 15.40
N THR A 8 -18.32 9.21 16.52
CA THR A 8 -16.97 9.59 16.98
C THR A 8 -15.91 8.49 16.79
N THR A 9 -16.30 7.26 16.41
CA THR A 9 -15.39 6.12 16.38
C THR A 9 -14.53 6.08 15.11
N GLY A 10 -15.10 6.32 13.95
CA GLY A 10 -14.41 6.22 12.67
C GLY A 10 -13.18 7.14 12.52
N PRO A 11 -13.27 8.46 12.75
CA PRO A 11 -12.12 9.36 12.65
C PRO A 11 -11.03 9.10 13.69
N LYS A 12 -11.40 8.71 14.91
CA LYS A 12 -10.44 8.34 15.97
C LYS A 12 -9.70 7.05 15.61
N THR A 13 -10.39 6.08 15.02
CA THR A 13 -9.79 4.83 14.55
C THR A 13 -8.80 5.10 13.42
N ALA A 14 -9.18 5.90 12.42
CA ALA A 14 -8.29 6.27 11.32
C ALA A 14 -7.04 7.02 11.82
N CYS A 15 -7.19 7.94 12.77
CA CYS A 15 -6.06 8.68 13.34
C CYS A 15 -5.12 7.77 14.15
N ALA A 16 -5.67 6.83 14.92
CA ALA A 16 -4.87 5.84 15.66
C ALA A 16 -4.11 4.92 14.69
N LEU A 17 -4.76 4.47 13.63
CA LEU A 17 -4.14 3.64 12.60
C LEU A 17 -3.02 4.40 11.86
N LEU A 18 -3.20 5.69 11.55
CA LEU A 18 -2.16 6.52 10.92
C LEU A 18 -0.87 6.58 11.75
N THR A 19 -1.01 6.64 13.07
CA THR A 19 0.15 6.74 13.98
C THR A 19 0.82 5.40 14.26
N SER A 20 0.10 4.29 14.14
CA SER A 20 0.60 2.94 14.43
C SER A 20 1.07 2.15 13.21
N SER A 21 0.66 2.55 11.99
CA SER A 21 1.01 1.83 10.76
C SER A 21 2.37 2.26 10.23
N GLY A 22 3.19 1.27 9.86
CA GLY A 22 4.50 1.52 9.23
C GLY A 22 4.40 1.77 7.73
N THR A 23 3.38 1.24 7.07
CA THR A 23 3.17 1.35 5.62
C THR A 23 1.72 1.72 5.29
N LEU A 24 1.51 2.21 4.06
CA LEU A 24 0.15 2.43 3.55
C LEU A 24 -0.68 1.14 3.53
N HIS A 25 -0.06 0.02 3.19
CA HIS A 25 -0.74 -1.29 3.19
C HIS A 25 -1.23 -1.65 4.60
N ASP A 26 -0.39 -1.49 5.64
CA ASP A 26 -0.79 -1.76 7.03
C ASP A 26 -1.96 -0.88 7.46
N PHE A 27 -1.91 0.41 7.08
CA PHE A 27 -2.99 1.35 7.36
C PHE A 27 -4.31 0.93 6.70
N LEU A 28 -4.30 0.57 5.41
CA LEU A 28 -5.49 0.12 4.68
C LEU A 28 -6.02 -1.21 5.24
N THR A 29 -5.13 -2.13 5.62
CA THR A 29 -5.49 -3.40 6.27
C THR A 29 -6.18 -3.15 7.62
N GLY A 30 -5.64 -2.24 8.42
CA GLY A 30 -6.27 -1.84 9.68
C GLY A 30 -7.65 -1.21 9.48
N LEU A 31 -7.81 -0.36 8.46
CA LEU A 31 -9.12 0.21 8.10
C LEU A 31 -10.11 -0.86 7.67
N ALA A 32 -9.70 -1.76 6.77
CA ALA A 32 -10.55 -2.86 6.30
C ALA A 32 -11.02 -3.74 7.47
N GLY A 33 -10.10 -4.08 8.39
CA GLY A 33 -10.41 -4.83 9.61
C GLY A 33 -11.40 -4.10 10.52
N SER A 34 -11.24 -2.78 10.71
CA SER A 34 -12.17 -1.98 11.50
C SER A 34 -13.57 -1.94 10.89
N ILE A 35 -13.66 -1.74 9.57
CA ILE A 35 -14.94 -1.72 8.85
C ILE A 35 -15.64 -3.09 8.94
N ALA A 36 -14.91 -4.19 8.69
CA ALA A 36 -15.45 -5.54 8.79
C ALA A 36 -15.96 -5.82 10.20
N HIS A 37 -15.24 -5.41 11.23
CA HIS A 37 -15.65 -5.55 12.64
C HIS A 37 -16.93 -4.77 12.95
N GLU A 38 -17.04 -3.52 12.48
CA GLU A 38 -18.22 -2.69 12.71
C GLU A 38 -19.47 -3.20 11.98
N LEU A 39 -19.30 -3.77 10.79
CA LEU A 39 -20.41 -4.38 10.03
C LEU A 39 -20.85 -5.71 10.66
N GLY A 40 -19.93 -6.46 11.27
CA GLY A 40 -20.23 -7.76 11.86
C GLY A 40 -20.63 -8.81 10.83
N GLY A 41 -21.41 -9.83 11.25
CA GLY A 41 -22.03 -10.80 10.33
C GLY A 41 -21.07 -11.73 9.58
N GLY A 42 -19.77 -11.74 9.92
CA GLY A 42 -18.78 -12.57 9.24
C GLY A 42 -18.44 -12.05 7.83
N VAL A 43 -18.54 -10.76 7.61
CA VAL A 43 -18.17 -10.12 6.34
C VAL A 43 -16.66 -9.89 6.27
N ALA A 44 -16.09 -10.08 5.09
CA ALA A 44 -14.75 -9.66 4.74
C ALA A 44 -14.78 -8.28 4.09
N CYS A 45 -13.74 -7.48 4.26
CA CYS A 45 -13.68 -6.13 3.71
C CYS A 45 -12.31 -5.85 3.09
N SER A 46 -12.29 -5.07 2.04
CA SER A 46 -11.08 -4.45 1.48
C SER A 46 -11.23 -2.93 1.38
N VAL A 47 -10.11 -2.24 1.51
CA VAL A 47 -10.00 -0.81 1.19
C VAL A 47 -8.92 -0.67 0.13
N THR A 48 -9.32 -0.18 -1.03
CA THR A 48 -8.47 0.00 -2.20
C THR A 48 -8.29 1.48 -2.48
N VAL A 49 -7.07 1.91 -2.77
CA VAL A 49 -6.76 3.29 -3.16
C VAL A 49 -5.98 3.32 -4.48
N ARG A 50 -6.26 4.35 -5.28
CA ARG A 50 -5.61 4.61 -6.56
C ARG A 50 -4.58 5.73 -6.41
N ARG A 51 -3.34 5.48 -6.77
CA ARG A 51 -2.24 6.47 -6.68
C ARG A 51 -2.09 7.38 -7.91
N GLY A 52 -3.11 7.45 -8.77
CA GLY A 52 -3.11 8.26 -9.99
C GLY A 52 -3.70 7.50 -11.17
N PRO A 53 -3.84 8.13 -12.35
CA PRO A 53 -4.59 7.57 -13.48
C PRO A 53 -3.96 6.33 -14.12
N ARG A 54 -2.67 6.09 -13.89
CA ARG A 54 -1.91 4.95 -14.45
C ARG A 54 -1.13 4.16 -13.40
N VAL A 55 -1.32 4.45 -12.11
CA VAL A 55 -0.53 3.82 -11.05
C VAL A 55 -1.32 2.65 -10.48
N PRO A 56 -0.66 1.54 -10.16
CA PRO A 56 -1.29 0.38 -9.56
C PRO A 56 -2.07 0.77 -8.30
N VAL A 57 -3.22 0.17 -8.13
CA VAL A 57 -3.99 0.24 -6.89
C VAL A 57 -3.19 -0.38 -5.75
N THR A 58 -3.33 0.19 -4.56
CA THR A 58 -2.82 -0.40 -3.32
C THR A 58 -4.03 -0.73 -2.46
N SER A 59 -4.13 -1.95 -1.99
CA SER A 59 -5.22 -2.40 -1.13
C SER A 59 -4.73 -2.92 0.20
N GLY A 60 -5.62 -2.88 1.20
CA GLY A 60 -5.53 -3.63 2.42
C GLY A 60 -6.83 -4.40 2.63
N SER A 61 -6.75 -5.60 3.19
CA SER A 61 -7.86 -6.51 3.35
C SER A 61 -7.98 -6.98 4.80
N SER A 62 -9.21 -7.18 5.28
CA SER A 62 -9.49 -7.63 6.64
C SER A 62 -9.04 -9.08 6.90
N ASP A 63 -9.05 -9.89 5.85
CA ASP A 63 -8.70 -11.31 5.90
C ASP A 63 -8.21 -11.84 4.54
N ALA A 64 -7.90 -13.15 4.51
CA ALA A 64 -7.42 -13.84 3.32
C ALA A 64 -8.46 -13.95 2.20
N VAL A 65 -9.76 -13.99 2.54
CA VAL A 65 -10.84 -14.08 1.54
C VAL A 65 -10.92 -12.77 0.75
N ALA A 66 -11.01 -11.64 1.45
CA ALA A 66 -11.01 -10.33 0.79
C ALA A 66 -9.74 -10.11 -0.03
N ALA A 67 -8.57 -10.50 0.49
CA ALA A 67 -7.30 -10.37 -0.22
C ALA A 67 -7.29 -11.14 -1.54
N ALA A 68 -7.76 -12.38 -1.53
CA ALA A 68 -7.79 -13.25 -2.71
C ALA A 68 -8.78 -12.76 -3.78
N LEU A 69 -9.93 -12.21 -3.37
CA LEU A 69 -10.92 -11.64 -4.29
C LEU A 69 -10.43 -10.33 -4.91
N GLU A 70 -9.72 -9.49 -4.15
CA GLU A 70 -9.08 -8.29 -4.68
C GLU A 70 -7.96 -8.65 -5.67
N GLU A 71 -7.10 -9.61 -5.32
CA GLU A 71 -6.06 -10.09 -6.23
C GLU A 71 -6.64 -10.60 -7.56
N THR A 72 -7.75 -11.34 -7.51
CA THR A 72 -8.45 -11.80 -8.72
C THR A 72 -8.88 -10.62 -9.58
N GLN A 73 -9.50 -9.59 -9.01
CA GLN A 73 -9.92 -8.39 -9.75
C GLN A 73 -8.72 -7.65 -10.37
N TYR A 74 -7.57 -7.60 -9.67
CA TYR A 74 -6.37 -6.94 -10.21
C TYR A 74 -5.69 -7.73 -11.32
N ILE A 75 -5.72 -9.07 -11.26
CA ILE A 75 -5.19 -9.92 -12.32
C ILE A 75 -6.05 -9.83 -13.58
N THR A 76 -7.37 -9.92 -13.43
CA THR A 76 -8.31 -9.85 -14.55
C THR A 76 -8.55 -8.43 -15.06
N GLN A 77 -8.16 -7.41 -14.31
CA GLN A 77 -8.41 -5.98 -14.54
C GLN A 77 -9.90 -5.64 -14.62
N GLU A 78 -10.74 -6.43 -13.98
CA GLU A 78 -12.19 -6.24 -13.92
C GLU A 78 -12.75 -6.70 -12.57
N GLY A 79 -13.91 -6.18 -12.19
CA GLY A 79 -14.58 -6.52 -10.94
C GLY A 79 -15.30 -5.33 -10.29
N PRO A 80 -16.12 -5.59 -9.25
CA PRO A 80 -16.92 -4.56 -8.60
C PRO A 80 -16.09 -3.45 -7.96
N THR A 81 -14.94 -3.77 -7.35
CA THR A 81 -14.01 -2.76 -6.77
C THR A 81 -13.49 -1.82 -7.86
N LEU A 82 -12.96 -2.40 -8.95
CA LEU A 82 -12.39 -1.61 -10.04
C LEU A 82 -13.47 -0.80 -10.77
N GLN A 83 -14.66 -1.36 -10.96
CA GLN A 83 -15.79 -0.65 -11.55
C GLN A 83 -16.21 0.54 -10.67
N ALA A 84 -16.36 0.35 -9.36
CA ALA A 84 -16.72 1.43 -8.43
C ALA A 84 -15.67 2.58 -8.48
N VAL A 85 -14.38 2.24 -8.50
CA VAL A 85 -13.29 3.24 -8.63
C VAL A 85 -13.34 3.96 -9.98
N GLN A 86 -13.72 3.27 -11.05
CA GLN A 86 -13.75 3.83 -12.40
C GLN A 86 -14.96 4.72 -12.64
N THR A 87 -16.14 4.29 -12.19
CA THR A 87 -17.40 4.98 -12.46
C THR A 87 -17.75 6.03 -11.41
N GLY A 88 -17.23 5.91 -10.20
CA GLY A 88 -17.66 6.73 -9.06
C GLY A 88 -19.03 6.34 -8.50
N GLU A 89 -19.57 5.19 -8.93
CA GLU A 89 -20.88 4.70 -8.52
C GLU A 89 -20.76 3.42 -7.70
N PRO A 90 -21.59 3.21 -6.68
CA PRO A 90 -21.63 1.95 -5.94
C PRO A 90 -21.97 0.78 -6.84
N VAL A 91 -21.27 -0.33 -6.68
CA VAL A 91 -21.49 -1.57 -7.44
C VAL A 91 -22.01 -2.66 -6.53
N ARG A 92 -23.15 -3.24 -6.90
CA ARG A 92 -23.78 -4.33 -6.18
C ARG A 92 -23.76 -5.62 -7.00
N VAL A 93 -23.38 -6.69 -6.31
CA VAL A 93 -23.47 -8.07 -6.77
C VAL A 93 -24.41 -8.82 -5.84
N GLU A 94 -25.62 -9.11 -6.28
CA GLU A 94 -26.62 -9.73 -5.42
C GLU A 94 -26.31 -11.19 -5.12
N TYR A 95 -25.85 -11.92 -6.14
CA TYR A 95 -25.46 -13.32 -6.03
C TYR A 95 -24.25 -13.58 -6.93
N LEU A 96 -23.09 -13.55 -6.32
CA LEU A 96 -21.80 -13.66 -7.01
C LEU A 96 -21.62 -14.97 -7.80
N PRO A 97 -22.04 -16.16 -7.29
CA PRO A 97 -21.88 -17.41 -8.04
C PRO A 97 -22.60 -17.46 -9.39
N ALA A 98 -23.62 -16.63 -9.61
CA ALA A 98 -24.35 -16.54 -10.88
C ALA A 98 -24.08 -15.22 -11.63
N ASP A 99 -23.13 -14.42 -11.21
CA ASP A 99 -22.82 -13.16 -11.88
C ASP A 99 -21.93 -13.41 -13.11
N LEU A 100 -22.50 -13.14 -14.29
CA LEU A 100 -21.82 -13.35 -15.57
C LEU A 100 -20.91 -12.19 -15.97
N ARG A 101 -20.94 -11.07 -15.25
CA ARG A 101 -20.10 -9.91 -15.56
C ARG A 101 -18.62 -10.21 -15.27
N TRP A 102 -18.35 -11.02 -14.25
CA TRP A 102 -16.99 -11.32 -13.77
C TRP A 102 -16.85 -12.82 -13.45
N PRO A 103 -16.72 -13.69 -14.45
CA PRO A 103 -16.75 -15.15 -14.27
C PRO A 103 -15.60 -15.67 -13.39
N GLU A 104 -14.40 -15.11 -13.51
CA GLU A 104 -13.25 -15.51 -12.69
C GLU A 104 -13.46 -15.14 -11.21
N LEU A 105 -14.03 -13.95 -10.95
CA LEU A 105 -14.39 -13.53 -9.60
C LEU A 105 -15.53 -14.39 -9.02
N ALA A 106 -16.52 -14.75 -9.83
CA ALA A 106 -17.61 -15.63 -9.44
C ALA A 106 -17.10 -17.03 -9.06
N LEU A 107 -16.17 -17.58 -9.85
CA LEU A 107 -15.53 -18.86 -9.58
C LEU A 107 -14.75 -18.81 -8.26
N ARG A 108 -13.92 -17.80 -8.10
CA ARG A 108 -13.12 -17.61 -6.89
C ARG A 108 -13.99 -17.39 -5.66
N GLY A 109 -14.99 -16.51 -5.74
CA GLY A 109 -15.89 -16.22 -4.64
C GLY A 109 -16.71 -17.44 -4.21
N THR A 110 -17.12 -18.26 -5.17
CA THR A 110 -17.80 -19.53 -4.86
C THR A 110 -16.90 -20.48 -4.06
N ALA A 111 -15.64 -20.60 -4.46
CA ALA A 111 -14.67 -21.45 -3.76
C ALA A 111 -14.39 -20.96 -2.33
N ASP A 112 -14.39 -19.65 -2.12
CA ASP A 112 -14.14 -19.02 -0.82
C ASP A 112 -15.42 -18.77 -0.01
N GLY A 113 -16.59 -19.25 -0.48
CA GLY A 113 -17.87 -19.18 0.22
C GLY A 113 -18.51 -17.79 0.25
N VAL A 114 -18.21 -16.92 -0.72
CA VAL A 114 -18.78 -15.58 -0.85
C VAL A 114 -20.01 -15.61 -1.77
N ALA A 115 -21.14 -15.13 -1.26
CA ALA A 115 -22.41 -15.09 -2.00
C ALA A 115 -22.74 -13.70 -2.56
N THR A 116 -22.31 -12.61 -1.92
CA THR A 116 -22.66 -11.25 -2.36
C THR A 116 -21.50 -10.29 -2.14
N VAL A 117 -21.44 -9.24 -2.97
CA VAL A 117 -20.39 -8.20 -2.91
C VAL A 117 -21.03 -6.82 -3.02
N PHE A 118 -20.52 -5.88 -2.26
CA PHE A 118 -20.89 -4.48 -2.37
C PHE A 118 -19.64 -3.60 -2.33
N ALA A 119 -19.37 -2.89 -3.42
CA ALA A 119 -18.28 -1.95 -3.55
C ALA A 119 -18.81 -0.52 -3.55
N VAL A 120 -18.24 0.32 -2.70
CA VAL A 120 -18.60 1.75 -2.57
C VAL A 120 -17.38 2.57 -2.91
N PRO A 121 -17.46 3.52 -3.85
CA PRO A 121 -16.36 4.42 -4.13
C PRO A 121 -16.07 5.29 -2.92
N VAL A 122 -14.81 5.64 -2.72
CA VAL A 122 -14.38 6.66 -1.77
C VAL A 122 -14.12 7.93 -2.56
N ASP A 123 -14.87 8.97 -2.28
CA ASP A 123 -14.82 10.23 -3.01
C ASP A 123 -13.47 10.94 -2.84
N GLY A 124 -13.09 11.63 -3.89
CA GLY A 124 -11.96 12.55 -3.94
C GLY A 124 -12.36 13.81 -4.66
N ASP A 125 -11.51 14.84 -4.61
CA ASP A 125 -11.83 16.18 -5.14
C ASP A 125 -12.21 16.21 -6.63
N LEU A 126 -11.62 15.36 -7.46
CA LEU A 126 -11.83 15.34 -8.93
C LEU A 126 -12.25 13.97 -9.45
N ALA A 127 -11.98 12.91 -8.72
CA ALA A 127 -12.30 11.54 -9.09
C ALA A 127 -12.24 10.66 -7.85
N PRO A 128 -12.86 9.46 -7.87
CA PRO A 128 -12.76 8.53 -6.75
C PRO A 128 -11.31 8.24 -6.39
N LEU A 129 -10.98 8.34 -5.11
CA LEU A 129 -9.67 7.98 -4.56
C LEU A 129 -9.46 6.47 -4.51
N GLY A 130 -10.56 5.72 -4.39
CA GLY A 130 -10.53 4.29 -4.21
C GLY A 130 -11.92 3.72 -4.00
N ALA A 131 -12.00 2.57 -3.36
CA ALA A 131 -13.26 1.94 -2.96
C ALA A 131 -13.11 1.18 -1.64
N VAL A 132 -14.22 1.07 -0.92
CA VAL A 132 -14.43 0.10 0.16
C VAL A 132 -15.29 -1.02 -0.42
N THR A 133 -14.81 -2.26 -0.37
CA THR A 133 -15.54 -3.42 -0.89
C THR A 133 -15.79 -4.42 0.23
N VAL A 134 -17.04 -4.84 0.36
CA VAL A 134 -17.49 -5.79 1.37
C VAL A 134 -17.94 -7.08 0.68
N TYR A 135 -17.47 -8.19 1.18
CA TYR A 135 -17.75 -9.55 0.72
C TYR A 135 -18.50 -10.30 1.82
N ALA A 136 -19.60 -10.91 1.50
CA ALA A 136 -20.41 -11.61 2.50
C ALA A 136 -20.79 -13.03 2.07
N PRO A 137 -20.84 -13.97 3.03
CA PRO A 137 -21.15 -15.38 2.73
C PRO A 137 -22.65 -15.63 2.45
N ARG A 138 -23.50 -14.64 2.71
CA ARG A 138 -24.95 -14.74 2.49
C ARG A 138 -25.51 -13.43 1.97
N ALA A 139 -26.46 -13.48 1.04
CA ALA A 139 -27.05 -12.30 0.43
C ALA A 139 -27.69 -11.34 1.46
N GLU A 140 -28.31 -11.91 2.51
CA GLU A 140 -28.99 -11.18 3.58
C GLU A 140 -28.01 -10.39 4.47
N ALA A 141 -26.74 -10.76 4.49
CA ALA A 141 -25.72 -10.05 5.27
C ALA A 141 -25.41 -8.66 4.72
N LEU A 142 -25.73 -8.39 3.44
CA LEU A 142 -25.62 -7.07 2.80
C LEU A 142 -27.01 -6.51 2.44
N ASP A 143 -27.90 -6.49 3.42
CA ASP A 143 -29.20 -5.84 3.29
C ASP A 143 -29.08 -4.31 3.10
N ALA A 144 -30.20 -3.61 3.00
CA ALA A 144 -30.21 -2.17 2.79
C ALA A 144 -29.51 -1.39 3.92
N ALA A 145 -29.65 -1.86 5.16
CA ALA A 145 -29.04 -1.22 6.34
C ALA A 145 -27.51 -1.42 6.35
N ALA A 146 -27.05 -2.65 6.09
CA ALA A 146 -25.61 -2.95 5.99
C ALA A 146 -24.93 -2.17 4.85
N ARG A 147 -25.59 -2.04 3.70
CA ARG A 147 -25.08 -1.23 2.57
C ARG A 147 -25.04 0.26 2.92
N ALA A 148 -26.07 0.79 3.54
CA ALA A 148 -26.10 2.19 4.00
C ALA A 148 -24.96 2.44 5.01
N ARG A 149 -24.74 1.51 5.95
CA ARG A 149 -23.63 1.58 6.90
C ARG A 149 -22.26 1.50 6.22
N THR A 150 -22.11 0.64 5.22
CA THR A 150 -20.85 0.58 4.42
C THR A 150 -20.58 1.90 3.73
N ALA A 151 -21.59 2.53 3.12
CA ALA A 151 -21.44 3.84 2.46
C ALA A 151 -21.11 4.94 3.47
N GLU A 152 -21.71 4.93 4.64
CA GLU A 152 -21.39 5.88 5.72
C GLU A 152 -19.94 5.71 6.18
N LEU A 153 -19.46 4.48 6.41
CA LEU A 153 -18.09 4.20 6.81
C LEU A 153 -17.09 4.62 5.72
N ALA A 154 -17.38 4.34 4.44
CA ALA A 154 -16.58 4.80 3.33
C ALA A 154 -16.44 6.33 3.33
N GLY A 155 -17.55 7.07 3.51
CA GLY A 155 -17.57 8.53 3.61
C GLY A 155 -16.80 9.06 4.82
N GLN A 156 -16.90 8.41 5.98
CA GLN A 156 -16.14 8.81 7.17
C GLN A 156 -14.61 8.72 6.96
N HIS A 157 -14.16 7.77 6.16
CA HIS A 157 -12.74 7.56 5.87
C HIS A 157 -12.25 8.37 4.65
N ALA A 158 -13.14 8.93 3.84
CA ALA A 158 -12.79 9.73 2.67
C ALA A 158 -11.89 10.93 3.00
N VAL A 159 -12.00 11.50 4.21
CA VAL A 159 -11.16 12.62 4.66
C VAL A 159 -9.77 12.14 5.10
N ALA A 160 -9.67 11.00 5.74
CA ALA A 160 -8.41 10.48 6.27
C ALA A 160 -7.51 9.86 5.19
N LEU A 161 -8.09 9.26 4.17
CA LEU A 161 -7.36 8.58 3.10
C LEU A 161 -6.43 9.48 2.29
N PRO A 162 -6.80 10.69 1.83
CA PRO A 162 -5.89 11.59 1.13
C PRO A 162 -4.71 12.01 2.00
N ILE A 163 -4.96 12.24 3.29
CA ILE A 163 -3.91 12.62 4.25
C ILE A 163 -2.94 11.45 4.43
N ALA A 164 -3.45 10.23 4.62
CA ALA A 164 -2.66 9.02 4.72
C ALA A 164 -1.79 8.81 3.48
N LEU A 165 -2.38 8.89 2.29
CA LEU A 165 -1.67 8.75 1.03
C LEU A 165 -0.48 9.70 0.95
N ARG A 166 -0.70 10.99 1.18
CA ARG A 166 0.37 12.00 1.15
C ARG A 166 1.45 11.73 2.20
N MET A 167 1.05 11.39 3.42
CA MET A 167 1.99 11.12 4.50
C MET A 167 2.92 9.94 4.18
N PHE A 168 2.37 8.82 3.72
CA PHE A 168 3.15 7.65 3.35
C PHE A 168 3.99 7.86 2.09
N GLU A 169 3.52 8.66 1.12
CA GLU A 169 4.31 9.07 -0.04
C GLU A 169 5.51 9.92 0.36
N TYR A 170 5.32 10.92 1.21
CA TYR A 170 6.42 11.73 1.73
C TYR A 170 7.43 10.90 2.53
N ALA A 171 6.95 10.00 3.38
CA ALA A 171 7.81 9.09 4.14
C ALA A 171 8.65 8.18 3.21
N ALA A 172 8.03 7.62 2.18
CA ALA A 172 8.73 6.79 1.18
C ALA A 172 9.76 7.61 0.39
N HIS A 173 9.43 8.83 -0.04
CA HIS A 173 10.38 9.72 -0.72
C HIS A 173 11.55 10.11 0.18
N ALA A 174 11.29 10.46 1.44
CA ALA A 174 12.33 10.80 2.41
C ALA A 174 13.29 9.61 2.62
N GLU A 175 12.77 8.39 2.75
CA GLU A 175 13.58 7.19 2.88
C GLU A 175 14.40 6.89 1.62
N HIS A 176 13.83 7.05 0.42
CA HIS A 176 14.58 6.92 -0.83
C HIS A 176 15.73 7.90 -0.92
N LEU A 177 15.50 9.17 -0.55
CA LEU A 177 16.55 10.19 -0.51
C LEU A 177 17.63 9.85 0.52
N ARG A 178 17.24 9.40 1.71
CA ARG A 178 18.17 8.97 2.76
C ARG A 178 19.06 7.81 2.29
N VAL A 179 18.47 6.81 1.65
CA VAL A 179 19.20 5.67 1.09
C VAL A 179 20.14 6.10 -0.04
N ALA A 180 19.74 7.04 -0.91
CA ALA A 180 20.57 7.56 -1.98
C ALA A 180 21.77 8.35 -1.43
N LEU A 181 21.54 9.23 -0.46
CA LEU A 181 22.61 10.01 0.19
C LEU A 181 23.60 9.10 0.94
N THR A 182 23.11 8.15 1.71
CA THR A 182 23.97 7.16 2.41
C THR A 182 24.77 6.34 1.42
N SER A 183 24.16 5.91 0.30
CA SER A 183 24.84 5.15 -0.73
C SER A 183 25.96 5.97 -1.39
N ARG A 184 25.69 7.26 -1.70
CA ARG A 184 26.68 8.18 -2.27
C ARG A 184 27.85 8.39 -1.31
N TYR A 185 27.58 8.60 -0.04
CA TYR A 185 28.61 8.77 0.98
C TYR A 185 29.56 7.56 1.06
N VAL A 186 29.02 6.35 1.09
CA VAL A 186 29.82 5.12 1.11
C VAL A 186 30.64 4.97 -0.18
N ILE A 187 30.07 5.31 -1.34
CA ILE A 187 30.78 5.29 -2.63
C ILE A 187 31.92 6.31 -2.63
N ASP A 188 31.69 7.54 -2.19
CA ASP A 188 32.70 8.61 -2.16
C ASP A 188 33.87 8.24 -1.23
N GLN A 189 33.61 7.63 -0.08
CA GLN A 189 34.67 7.10 0.80
C GLN A 189 35.51 6.02 0.11
N ALA A 190 34.85 5.05 -0.56
CA ALA A 190 35.54 3.99 -1.28
C ALA A 190 36.36 4.53 -2.46
N LEU A 191 35.87 5.57 -3.13
CA LEU A 191 36.66 6.28 -4.17
C LEU A 191 37.92 6.89 -3.59
N GLY A 192 37.86 7.55 -2.43
CA GLY A 192 39.02 8.08 -1.74
C GLY A 192 40.08 7.00 -1.44
N VAL A 193 39.63 5.84 -0.95
CA VAL A 193 40.50 4.68 -0.71
C VAL A 193 41.15 4.17 -2.00
N LEU A 194 40.38 4.01 -3.06
CA LEU A 194 40.89 3.54 -4.36
C LEU A 194 41.83 4.52 -5.00
N MET A 195 41.54 5.84 -4.95
CA MET A 195 42.42 6.91 -5.46
C MET A 195 43.75 6.87 -4.75
N SER A 196 43.77 6.72 -3.43
CA SER A 196 45.01 6.60 -2.64
C SER A 196 45.82 5.34 -2.99
N ARG A 197 45.11 4.16 -3.04
CA ARG A 197 45.78 2.87 -3.31
C ARG A 197 46.38 2.76 -4.73
N HIS A 198 45.69 3.33 -5.72
CA HIS A 198 46.07 3.19 -7.14
C HIS A 198 46.70 4.46 -7.73
N SER A 199 46.92 5.50 -6.92
CA SER A 199 47.43 6.80 -7.38
C SER A 199 46.71 7.32 -8.63
N CYS A 200 45.35 7.21 -8.62
CA CYS A 200 44.51 7.52 -9.77
C CYS A 200 43.48 8.63 -9.43
N ASN A 201 42.85 9.19 -10.45
CA ASN A 201 41.78 10.17 -10.26
C ASN A 201 40.43 9.50 -9.95
N ALA A 202 39.45 10.31 -9.50
CA ALA A 202 38.09 9.82 -9.10
C ALA A 202 37.37 9.07 -10.22
N ARG A 203 37.54 9.50 -11.49
CA ARG A 203 36.91 8.84 -12.64
C ARG A 203 37.43 7.41 -12.81
N THR A 204 38.75 7.24 -12.74
CA THR A 204 39.40 5.92 -12.84
C THR A 204 39.00 5.03 -11.67
N ALA A 205 39.00 5.57 -10.45
CA ALA A 205 38.54 4.84 -9.25
C ALA A 205 37.09 4.40 -9.39
N PHE A 206 36.21 5.24 -9.90
CA PHE A 206 34.79 4.89 -10.14
C PHE A 206 34.64 3.78 -11.18
N GLU A 207 35.42 3.80 -12.26
CA GLU A 207 35.42 2.73 -13.27
C GLU A 207 35.84 1.37 -12.68
N VAL A 208 36.85 1.37 -11.80
CA VAL A 208 37.27 0.15 -11.07
C VAL A 208 36.11 -0.40 -10.24
N LEU A 209 35.44 0.47 -9.48
CA LEU A 209 34.31 0.11 -8.65
C LEU A 209 33.14 -0.44 -9.49
N ARG A 210 32.81 0.21 -10.60
CA ARG A 210 31.75 -0.17 -11.53
C ARG A 210 32.01 -1.53 -12.18
N ARG A 211 33.22 -1.74 -12.69
CA ARG A 211 33.61 -3.03 -13.30
C ARG A 211 33.49 -4.19 -12.31
N ARG A 212 33.89 -3.98 -11.07
CA ARG A 212 33.77 -5.00 -10.02
C ARG A 212 32.29 -5.29 -9.72
N SER A 213 31.46 -4.25 -9.57
CA SER A 213 30.01 -4.39 -9.37
C SER A 213 29.34 -5.19 -10.50
N GLN A 214 29.69 -4.88 -11.76
CA GLN A 214 29.15 -5.58 -12.93
C GLN A 214 29.62 -7.04 -13.01
N ARG A 215 30.93 -7.29 -12.81
CA ARG A 215 31.49 -8.64 -12.87
C ARG A 215 30.91 -9.56 -11.81
N ASP A 216 30.78 -9.05 -10.58
CA ASP A 216 30.35 -9.83 -9.42
C ASP A 216 28.83 -9.83 -9.26
N ASN A 217 28.09 -9.09 -10.12
CA ASN A 217 26.64 -8.84 -10.06
C ASN A 217 26.16 -8.38 -8.67
N VAL A 218 26.94 -7.49 -8.04
CA VAL A 218 26.68 -6.98 -6.70
C VAL A 218 26.44 -5.48 -6.76
N LYS A 219 25.49 -4.96 -5.98
CA LYS A 219 25.19 -3.51 -5.93
C LYS A 219 26.45 -2.71 -5.63
N LEU A 220 26.67 -1.63 -6.38
CA LEU A 220 27.85 -0.75 -6.28
C LEU A 220 28.16 -0.33 -4.82
N ARG A 221 27.12 0.02 -4.06
CA ARG A 221 27.20 0.37 -2.64
C ARG A 221 27.82 -0.75 -1.79
N LYS A 222 27.48 -2.01 -2.08
CA LYS A 222 28.02 -3.15 -1.32
C LYS A 222 29.49 -3.35 -1.62
N ILE A 223 29.90 -3.27 -2.90
CA ILE A 223 31.31 -3.30 -3.28
C ILE A 223 32.09 -2.17 -2.61
N ALA A 224 31.53 -0.96 -2.57
CA ALA A 224 32.14 0.17 -1.91
C ALA A 224 32.34 -0.07 -0.39
N ALA A 225 31.32 -0.59 0.28
CA ALA A 225 31.41 -0.95 1.70
C ALA A 225 32.48 -2.03 1.95
N ASP A 226 32.56 -3.07 1.11
CA ASP A 226 33.54 -4.14 1.23
C ASP A 226 34.99 -3.61 1.09
N ILE A 227 35.20 -2.62 0.21
CA ILE A 227 36.50 -1.95 0.04
C ILE A 227 36.88 -1.18 1.32
N ILE A 228 35.94 -0.44 1.91
CA ILE A 228 36.17 0.30 3.15
C ILE A 228 36.51 -0.67 4.28
N VAL A 229 35.68 -1.69 4.49
CA VAL A 229 35.92 -2.71 5.52
C VAL A 229 37.29 -3.39 5.34
N SER A 230 37.65 -3.76 4.12
CA SER A 230 38.95 -4.39 3.83
C SER A 230 40.15 -3.46 4.09
N THR A 231 39.93 -2.17 4.21
CA THR A 231 41.00 -1.17 4.40
C THR A 231 41.09 -0.68 5.85
N THR A 232 39.94 -0.44 6.47
CA THR A 232 39.84 0.17 7.82
C THR A 232 39.57 -0.87 8.90
N GLY A 233 39.08 -2.06 8.53
CA GLY A 233 38.56 -3.07 9.46
C GLY A 233 37.16 -2.76 10.00
N GLU A 234 36.59 -1.62 9.67
CA GLU A 234 35.32 -1.13 10.19
C GLU A 234 34.29 -0.90 9.07
N ALA A 235 33.01 -1.07 9.41
CA ALA A 235 31.90 -0.76 8.50
C ALA A 235 31.84 0.76 8.23
N PRO A 236 31.44 1.20 7.02
CA PRO A 236 31.30 2.62 6.73
C PRO A 236 30.26 3.25 7.65
N LEU A 237 30.63 4.31 8.32
CA LEU A 237 29.75 5.10 9.18
C LEU A 237 28.77 5.88 8.28
N PRO A 238 27.47 5.96 8.66
CA PRO A 238 26.54 6.87 8.00
C PRO A 238 27.01 8.33 8.18
N PRO A 239 26.66 9.23 7.25
CA PRO A 239 26.96 10.65 7.43
C PRO A 239 26.35 11.12 8.75
N GLY A 240 27.15 11.76 9.61
CA GLY A 240 26.66 12.40 10.82
C GLY A 240 25.64 13.50 10.50
N PRO A 241 24.86 13.96 11.48
CA PRO A 241 23.97 15.10 11.29
C PRO A 241 24.78 16.29 10.79
N ILE A 242 24.28 16.98 9.77
CA ILE A 242 24.92 18.20 9.22
C ILE A 242 24.91 19.23 10.35
N PRO A 243 26.05 19.72 10.81
CA PRO A 243 26.08 20.81 11.79
C PRO A 243 25.40 22.03 11.16
N HIS A 244 24.47 22.62 11.87
CA HIS A 244 23.76 23.85 11.50
C HIS A 244 24.66 25.06 11.66
#